data_229ee3f77201d9fb9faa7549c28d1d7a
#
_entry.id   229ee3f77201d9fb9faa7549c28d1d7a
#
_cell.length_a   1.000
_cell.length_b   1.000
_cell.length_c   1.000
_cell.angle_alpha   90.00
_cell.angle_beta   90.00
_cell.angle_gamma   90.00
#
_symmetry.space_group_name_H-M   'P 1'
#
loop_
_entity.id
_entity.type
_entity.pdbx_description
1 polymer ?
#
loop_
_entity_poly.entity_id
_entity_poly.type
_entity_poly.pdbx_seq_one_letter_code
_entity_poly.pdbx_strand_id
1 'polypeptide(L)'
;MKRKILTIFTALILLTSCGFKVIDKTSSLKYAIKNIESEGDKKINFFIKNNLIKKFSSGYTDDYVNIKILSNKKRAIKEKNIKNQITKYNISISTRFEIVFANKNIKKIINLNESGYYDVNNN
;
A
#
# COMPACT_ATOMS: atom_id res chain seq x y z
N MET A 1 24.01 -23.60 42.83
CA MET A 1 23.30 -24.11 41.63
C MET A 1 21.96 -23.43 41.37
N LYS A 2 21.11 -23.19 42.35
CA LYS A 2 19.76 -22.57 42.16
C LYS A 2 19.77 -21.18 41.48
N ARG A 3 20.79 -20.34 41.76
CA ARG A 3 20.88 -18.99 41.14
C ARG A 3 21.20 -19.06 39.63
N LYS A 4 22.01 -20.01 39.17
CA LYS A 4 22.34 -20.19 37.72
C LYS A 4 21.13 -20.70 36.92
N ILE A 5 20.30 -21.54 37.53
CA ILE A 5 19.08 -22.06 36.89
C ILE A 5 18.06 -20.94 36.71
N LEU A 6 17.94 -20.03 37.68
CA LEU A 6 17.00 -18.88 37.61
C LEU A 6 17.39 -17.91 36.49
N THR A 7 18.68 -17.63 36.32
CA THR A 7 19.15 -16.74 35.22
C THR A 7 18.93 -17.32 33.84
N ILE A 8 19.10 -18.63 33.67
CA ILE A 8 18.84 -19.30 32.39
C ILE A 8 17.34 -19.29 32.05
N PHE A 9 16.48 -19.50 33.08
CA PHE A 9 15.02 -19.47 32.90
C PHE A 9 14.52 -18.10 32.52
N THR A 10 15.07 -17.02 33.12
CA THR A 10 14.72 -15.64 32.78
C THR A 10 15.16 -15.25 31.36
N ALA A 11 16.34 -15.73 30.93
CA ALA A 11 16.83 -15.48 29.57
C ALA A 11 15.96 -16.19 28.49
N LEU A 12 15.43 -17.37 28.81
CA LEU A 12 14.56 -18.12 27.89
C LEU A 12 13.21 -17.42 27.63
N ILE A 13 12.67 -16.74 28.65
CA ILE A 13 11.40 -16.02 28.53
C ILE A 13 11.53 -14.78 27.64
N LEU A 14 12.69 -14.13 27.60
CA LEU A 14 12.93 -12.94 26.77
C LEU A 14 13.06 -13.27 25.27
N LEU A 15 13.30 -14.52 24.89
CA LEU A 15 13.45 -14.95 23.51
C LEU A 15 12.11 -15.24 22.80
N THR A 16 11.00 -15.32 23.53
CA THR A 16 9.69 -15.65 22.95
C THR A 16 8.89 -14.42 22.47
N SER A 17 9.47 -13.20 22.57
CA SER A 17 8.78 -11.94 22.26
C SER A 17 8.88 -11.48 20.80
N CYS A 18 9.45 -12.26 19.89
CA CYS A 18 9.35 -11.96 18.45
C CYS A 18 8.03 -12.52 17.90
N GLY A 19 6.94 -11.82 18.17
CA GLY A 19 5.65 -12.08 17.56
C GLY A 19 5.64 -11.76 16.07
N PHE A 20 6.37 -12.50 15.24
CA PHE A 20 6.14 -12.51 13.81
C PHE A 20 4.78 -13.17 13.56
N LYS A 21 3.74 -12.36 13.43
CA LYS A 21 2.47 -12.83 12.93
C LYS A 21 2.67 -13.14 11.44
N VAL A 22 2.82 -14.41 11.10
CA VAL A 22 2.77 -14.87 9.72
C VAL A 22 1.39 -14.47 9.20
N ILE A 23 1.34 -13.48 8.30
CA ILE A 23 0.12 -13.16 7.59
C ILE A 23 -0.07 -14.32 6.62
N ASP A 24 -0.94 -15.25 6.95
CA ASP A 24 -1.36 -16.35 6.07
C ASP A 24 -1.85 -15.73 4.76
N LYS A 25 -1.06 -15.91 3.70
CA LYS A 25 -1.45 -15.52 2.33
C LYS A 25 -2.61 -16.36 1.80
N THR A 26 -3.07 -17.33 2.55
CA THR A 26 -4.18 -18.24 2.25
C THR A 26 -5.51 -17.82 2.87
N SER A 27 -5.62 -16.64 3.47
CA SER A 27 -6.95 -16.10 3.72
C SER A 27 -7.61 -15.95 2.34
N SER A 28 -8.42 -16.94 1.99
CA SER A 28 -9.25 -16.97 0.79
C SER A 28 -9.87 -15.58 0.62
N LEU A 29 -9.49 -14.89 -0.46
CA LEU A 29 -10.03 -13.58 -0.75
C LEU A 29 -11.53 -13.76 -0.86
N LYS A 30 -12.28 -13.25 0.13
CA LYS A 30 -13.73 -13.39 0.21
C LYS A 30 -14.46 -12.65 -0.92
N TYR A 31 -13.74 -11.88 -1.72
CA TYR A 31 -14.33 -11.03 -2.74
C TYR A 31 -13.53 -11.13 -4.04
N ALA A 32 -14.25 -11.24 -5.16
CA ALA A 32 -13.68 -11.08 -6.49
C ALA A 32 -13.97 -9.67 -7.02
N ILE A 33 -13.07 -9.15 -7.84
CA ILE A 33 -13.28 -7.84 -8.48
C ILE A 33 -14.11 -8.05 -9.74
N LYS A 34 -15.29 -7.41 -9.78
CA LYS A 34 -16.17 -7.40 -10.96
C LYS A 34 -15.77 -6.33 -11.96
N ASN A 35 -15.47 -5.11 -11.47
CA ASN A 35 -15.12 -3.98 -12.30
C ASN A 35 -14.08 -3.08 -11.61
N ILE A 36 -13.17 -2.50 -12.39
CA ILE A 36 -12.22 -1.47 -11.93
C ILE A 36 -12.31 -0.29 -12.87
N GLU A 37 -12.84 0.81 -12.36
CA GLU A 37 -12.81 2.12 -13.00
C GLU A 37 -11.65 2.95 -12.48
N SER A 38 -11.05 3.81 -13.30
CA SER A 38 -9.95 4.66 -12.86
C SER A 38 -9.96 6.01 -13.55
N GLU A 39 -9.69 7.06 -12.76
CA GLU A 39 -9.59 8.45 -13.18
C GLU A 39 -8.29 9.07 -12.65
N GLY A 40 -7.72 10.06 -13.39
CA GLY A 40 -6.52 10.79 -12.99
C GLY A 40 -5.24 10.28 -13.65
N ASP A 41 -4.14 10.09 -12.90
CA ASP A 41 -2.83 9.74 -13.46
C ASP A 41 -2.83 8.32 -14.07
N LYS A 42 -2.66 8.24 -15.39
CA LYS A 42 -2.76 6.99 -16.15
C LYS A 42 -1.70 5.96 -15.73
N LYS A 43 -0.46 6.40 -15.42
CA LYS A 43 0.62 5.49 -15.03
C LYS A 43 0.36 4.87 -13.66
N ILE A 44 -0.02 5.69 -12.70
CA ILE A 44 -0.36 5.24 -11.34
C ILE A 44 -1.54 4.27 -11.39
N ASN A 45 -2.61 4.64 -12.10
CA ASN A 45 -3.80 3.82 -12.26
C ASN A 45 -3.48 2.46 -12.92
N PHE A 46 -2.62 2.44 -13.94
CA PHE A 46 -2.19 1.21 -14.60
C PHE A 46 -1.47 0.27 -13.62
N PHE A 47 -0.53 0.79 -12.82
CA PHE A 47 0.18 -0.01 -11.81
C PHE A 47 -0.76 -0.57 -10.75
N ILE A 48 -1.65 0.26 -10.22
CA ILE A 48 -2.61 -0.14 -9.20
C ILE A 48 -3.54 -1.22 -9.74
N LYS A 49 -4.15 -0.98 -10.92
CA LYS A 49 -5.08 -1.92 -11.57
C LYS A 49 -4.44 -3.28 -11.80
N ASN A 50 -3.22 -3.33 -12.36
CA ASN A 50 -2.53 -4.58 -12.62
C ASN A 50 -2.22 -5.35 -11.33
N ASN A 51 -1.80 -4.65 -10.26
CA ASN A 51 -1.55 -5.29 -8.98
C ASN A 51 -2.83 -5.82 -8.32
N LEU A 52 -3.93 -5.09 -8.42
CA LEU A 52 -5.22 -5.54 -7.93
C LEU A 52 -5.69 -6.79 -8.69
N ILE A 53 -5.67 -6.76 -10.02
CA ILE A 53 -6.06 -7.90 -10.84
C ILE A 53 -5.21 -9.14 -10.48
N LYS A 54 -3.88 -9.01 -10.43
CA LYS A 54 -2.99 -10.13 -10.07
C LYS A 54 -3.28 -10.73 -8.70
N LYS A 55 -3.69 -9.92 -7.73
CA LYS A 55 -3.96 -10.39 -6.37
C LYS A 55 -5.35 -10.97 -6.18
N PHE A 56 -6.33 -10.49 -6.94
CA PHE A 56 -7.74 -10.82 -6.73
C PHE A 56 -8.36 -11.68 -7.84
N SER A 57 -7.59 -12.06 -8.87
CA SER A 57 -8.10 -12.87 -9.99
C SER A 57 -8.17 -14.36 -9.71
N SER A 58 -7.74 -14.83 -8.53
CA SER A 58 -7.57 -16.27 -8.26
C SER A 58 -8.62 -16.91 -7.33
N GLY A 59 -9.74 -16.23 -7.04
CA GLY A 59 -10.76 -16.75 -6.13
C GLY A 59 -12.11 -16.98 -6.81
N TYR A 60 -12.62 -18.20 -6.76
CA TYR A 60 -14.05 -18.47 -7.00
C TYR A 60 -14.83 -18.01 -5.75
N THR A 61 -15.59 -16.93 -5.89
CA THR A 61 -16.45 -16.41 -4.82
C THR A 61 -17.69 -15.79 -5.43
N ASP A 62 -18.81 -15.93 -4.76
CA ASP A 62 -20.07 -15.30 -5.13
C ASP A 62 -20.16 -13.84 -4.71
N ASP A 63 -19.19 -13.37 -3.89
CA ASP A 63 -19.11 -12.00 -3.41
C ASP A 63 -18.22 -11.16 -4.34
N TYR A 64 -18.82 -10.14 -4.96
CA TYR A 64 -18.15 -9.24 -5.89
C TYR A 64 -18.03 -7.82 -5.37
N VAL A 65 -16.93 -7.14 -5.78
CA VAL A 65 -16.70 -5.72 -5.52
C VAL A 65 -16.46 -4.96 -6.81
N ASN A 66 -16.98 -3.74 -6.87
CA ASN A 66 -16.61 -2.75 -7.86
C ASN A 66 -15.64 -1.75 -7.20
N ILE A 67 -14.57 -1.41 -7.88
CA ILE A 67 -13.55 -0.50 -7.37
C ILE A 67 -13.42 0.69 -8.31
N LYS A 68 -13.54 1.91 -7.77
CA LYS A 68 -13.19 3.14 -8.46
C LYS A 68 -11.92 3.70 -7.86
N ILE A 69 -10.92 4.01 -8.70
CA ILE A 69 -9.61 4.54 -8.33
C ILE A 69 -9.52 5.98 -8.84
N LEU A 70 -9.29 6.93 -7.95
CA LEU A 70 -8.99 8.30 -8.31
C LEU A 70 -7.56 8.61 -7.87
N SER A 71 -6.66 8.84 -8.81
CA SER A 71 -5.26 9.15 -8.51
C SER A 71 -4.88 10.54 -8.99
N ASN A 72 -4.07 11.22 -8.19
CA ASN A 72 -3.50 12.51 -8.53
C ASN A 72 -2.02 12.53 -8.19
N LYS A 73 -1.20 13.04 -9.11
CA LYS A 73 0.23 13.23 -8.94
C LYS A 73 0.56 14.71 -9.07
N LYS A 74 1.19 15.27 -8.05
CA LYS A 74 1.70 16.64 -8.05
C LYS A 74 3.22 16.62 -8.00
N ARG A 75 3.86 17.52 -8.76
CA ARG A 75 5.29 17.77 -8.71
C ARG A 75 5.52 19.24 -8.37
N ALA A 76 6.35 19.49 -7.37
CA ALA A 76 6.73 20.82 -6.94
C ALA A 76 8.27 20.92 -6.87
N ILE A 77 8.81 22.11 -7.10
CA ILE A 77 10.24 22.36 -6.91
C ILE A 77 10.50 22.36 -5.40
N LYS A 78 11.49 21.57 -4.97
CA LYS A 78 11.91 21.49 -3.57
C LYS A 78 13.15 22.33 -3.32
N GLU A 79 14.15 22.23 -4.20
CA GLU A 79 15.44 22.92 -4.04
C GLU A 79 15.96 23.46 -5.36
N LYS A 80 16.70 24.57 -5.28
CA LYS A 80 17.44 25.17 -6.38
C LYS A 80 18.86 25.48 -5.90
N ASN A 81 19.85 25.45 -6.82
CA ASN A 81 21.20 25.87 -6.53
C ASN A 81 21.37 27.41 -6.59
N ILE A 82 22.59 27.92 -6.29
CA ILE A 82 22.93 29.33 -6.33
C ILE A 82 22.76 29.96 -7.72
N LYS A 83 22.76 29.16 -8.79
CA LYS A 83 22.50 29.59 -10.18
C LYS A 83 21.02 29.54 -10.55
N ASN A 84 20.12 29.38 -9.56
CA ASN A 84 18.67 29.24 -9.73
C ASN A 84 18.22 28.01 -10.57
N GLN A 85 19.09 27.02 -10.74
CA GLN A 85 18.75 25.78 -11.43
C GLN A 85 18.11 24.80 -10.42
N ILE A 86 17.09 24.08 -10.87
CA ILE A 86 16.38 23.12 -10.02
C ILE A 86 17.29 21.92 -9.77
N THR A 87 17.51 21.60 -8.49
CA THR A 87 18.31 20.45 -8.05
C THR A 87 17.46 19.33 -7.47
N LYS A 88 16.25 19.66 -6.99
CA LYS A 88 15.38 18.65 -6.38
C LYS A 88 13.90 18.95 -6.60
N TYR A 89 13.15 17.91 -6.90
CA TYR A 89 11.69 17.95 -6.95
C TYR A 89 11.07 17.16 -5.80
N ASN A 90 9.95 17.65 -5.31
CA ASN A 90 9.02 16.89 -4.47
C ASN A 90 7.90 16.34 -5.33
N ILE A 91 7.55 15.05 -5.14
CA ILE A 91 6.41 14.41 -5.75
C ILE A 91 5.44 14.00 -4.65
N SER A 92 4.19 14.36 -4.81
CA SER A 92 3.09 13.90 -3.95
C SER A 92 2.10 13.12 -4.79
N ILE A 93 1.73 11.94 -4.31
CA ILE A 93 0.73 11.07 -4.92
C ILE A 93 -0.40 10.92 -3.93
N SER A 94 -1.61 11.22 -4.36
CA SER A 94 -2.83 10.93 -3.60
C SER A 94 -3.69 9.96 -4.40
N THR A 95 -4.17 8.92 -3.73
CA THR A 95 -5.05 7.92 -4.35
C THR A 95 -6.23 7.67 -3.44
N ARG A 96 -7.43 7.77 -4.01
CA ARG A 96 -8.69 7.45 -3.35
C ARG A 96 -9.30 6.21 -3.99
N PHE A 97 -9.63 5.22 -3.17
CA PHE A 97 -10.34 4.04 -3.56
C PHE A 97 -11.78 4.12 -3.06
N GLU A 98 -12.73 3.91 -3.94
CA GLU A 98 -14.13 3.72 -3.59
C GLU A 98 -14.49 2.26 -3.93
N ILE A 99 -14.79 1.49 -2.90
CA ILE A 99 -15.08 0.05 -3.00
C ILE A 99 -16.56 -0.14 -2.70
N VAL A 100 -17.30 -0.66 -3.67
CA VAL A 100 -18.73 -0.96 -3.53
C VAL A 100 -18.90 -2.48 -3.53
N PHE A 101 -19.47 -3.00 -2.44
CA PHE A 101 -19.78 -4.42 -2.27
C PHE A 101 -21.14 -4.71 -2.88
N ALA A 102 -21.14 -5.47 -4.01
CA ALA A 102 -22.34 -5.66 -4.82
C ALA A 102 -23.52 -6.29 -4.04
N ASN A 103 -23.22 -7.26 -3.16
CA ASN A 103 -24.24 -8.01 -2.43
C ASN A 103 -24.72 -7.32 -1.13
N LYS A 104 -24.06 -6.26 -0.67
CA LYS A 104 -24.33 -5.64 0.64
C LYS A 104 -24.73 -4.19 0.57
N ASN A 105 -24.69 -3.58 -0.62
CA ASN A 105 -24.89 -2.15 -0.83
C ASN A 105 -24.05 -1.27 0.11
N ILE A 106 -22.86 -1.76 0.50
CA ILE A 106 -21.92 -1.06 1.37
C ILE A 106 -20.86 -0.40 0.51
N LYS A 107 -20.59 0.89 0.75
CA LYS A 107 -19.49 1.65 0.15
C LYS A 107 -18.40 1.89 1.19
N LYS A 108 -17.14 1.55 0.85
CA LYS A 108 -15.96 1.86 1.65
C LYS A 108 -15.05 2.81 0.88
N ILE A 109 -14.55 3.83 1.55
CA ILE A 109 -13.60 4.79 0.97
C ILE A 109 -12.27 4.66 1.71
N ILE A 110 -11.17 4.57 0.93
CA ILE A 110 -9.81 4.52 1.46
C ILE A 110 -9.01 5.61 0.76
N ASN A 111 -8.37 6.49 1.51
CA ASN A 111 -7.48 7.53 0.99
C ASN A 111 -6.04 7.19 1.37
N LEU A 112 -5.15 7.18 0.39
CA LEU A 112 -3.72 6.98 0.54
C LEU A 112 -2.99 8.21 0.01
N ASN A 113 -2.05 8.73 0.79
CA ASN A 113 -1.21 9.87 0.40
C ASN A 113 0.25 9.51 0.69
N GLU A 114 1.07 9.64 -0.33
CA GLU A 114 2.51 9.41 -0.24
C GLU A 114 3.25 10.58 -0.85
N SER A 115 4.41 10.91 -0.30
CA SER A 115 5.29 11.94 -0.85
C SER A 115 6.74 11.50 -0.80
N GLY A 116 7.51 11.91 -1.79
CA GLY A 116 8.92 11.65 -1.90
C GLY A 116 9.62 12.74 -2.69
N TYR A 117 10.93 12.68 -2.76
CA TYR A 117 11.71 13.60 -3.57
C TYR A 117 12.72 12.84 -4.42
N TYR A 118 13.17 13.49 -5.51
CA TYR A 118 14.27 12.99 -6.33
C TYR A 118 15.19 14.15 -6.72
N ASP A 119 16.46 13.83 -6.80
CA ASP A 119 17.50 14.75 -7.23
C ASP A 119 17.53 14.83 -8.76
N VAL A 120 17.73 16.05 -9.29
CA VAL A 120 17.91 16.27 -10.71
C VAL A 120 19.41 16.23 -11.00
N ASN A 121 19.87 15.16 -11.67
CA ASN A 121 21.23 15.09 -12.18
C ASN A 121 21.33 16.06 -13.36
N ASN A 122 21.93 17.22 -13.15
CA ASN A 122 22.35 18.12 -14.22
C ASN A 122 23.71 17.61 -14.76
N ASN A 123 23.67 16.69 -15.72
CA ASN A 123 24.85 16.39 -16.54
C ASN A 123 25.10 17.51 -17.53
#